data_d2d1b37d0cbf996bdb3d31e41d81e6a2
#
_entry.id   d2d1b37d0cbf996bdb3d31e41d81e6a2
#
_cell.length_a   1.000
_cell.length_b   1.000
_cell.length_c   1.000
_cell.angle_alpha   90.00
_cell.angle_beta   90.00
_cell.angle_gamma   90.00
#
_symmetry.space_group_name_H-M   'P 1'
#
loop_
_entity.id
_entity.type
_entity.pdbx_description
1 polymer ?
#
loop_
_entity_poly.entity_id
_entity_poly.type
_entity_poly.pdbx_seq_one_letter_code
_entity_poly.pdbx_strand_id
1 'polypeptide(L)'
;MFLQRLDVLFAMEIGTRRVHILGITAHPTGAWTARQARNPLMDLGARADRFRFLIRDRDSTFTSVLGQVLAGTGVRIIQTPVRSPRANSFAERYAGTLRRECLDHLLTRGEQHLRQTLTQCDRHDNGHRPHQSRDQRPPLHEPGQPIDMTGRITRRQVVQDLISEYRRAG
;
A
#
# COMPACT_ATOMS: atom_id res chain seq x y z
N MET A 1 -9.97 -21.92 19.22
CA MET A 1 -9.49 -21.08 18.09
C MET A 1 -8.58 -20.02 18.68
N PHE A 2 -7.30 -20.05 18.35
CA PHE A 2 -6.36 -19.06 18.89
C PHE A 2 -6.32 -17.86 17.97
N LEU A 3 -6.45 -16.65 18.52
CA LEU A 3 -6.26 -15.42 17.79
C LEU A 3 -4.75 -15.25 17.50
N GLN A 4 -4.39 -15.20 16.23
CA GLN A 4 -3.02 -14.96 15.80
C GLN A 4 -2.91 -13.53 15.26
N ARG A 5 -1.94 -12.78 15.75
CA ARG A 5 -1.59 -11.47 15.18
C ARG A 5 -0.92 -11.67 13.83
N LEU A 6 -1.35 -10.92 12.84
CA LEU A 6 -0.70 -10.84 11.53
C LEU A 6 -0.25 -9.40 11.28
N ASP A 7 0.99 -9.26 10.89
CA ASP A 7 1.60 -7.98 10.54
C ASP A 7 1.64 -7.84 9.01
N VAL A 8 1.30 -6.65 8.51
CA VAL A 8 1.27 -6.31 7.10
C VAL A 8 2.35 -5.29 6.80
N LEU A 9 3.26 -5.64 5.90
CA LEU A 9 4.24 -4.72 5.37
C LEU A 9 3.72 -4.13 4.07
N PHE A 10 3.70 -2.80 3.96
CA PHE A 10 3.34 -2.10 2.73
C PHE A 10 4.27 -0.92 2.48
N ALA A 11 4.34 -0.48 1.24
CA ALA A 11 4.98 0.75 0.83
C ALA A 11 3.99 1.65 0.12
N MET A 12 4.18 2.98 0.21
CA MET A 12 3.38 3.97 -0.49
C MET A 12 4.26 4.95 -1.23
N GLU A 13 3.97 5.17 -2.49
CA GLU A 13 4.57 6.23 -3.28
C GLU A 13 3.97 7.58 -2.87
N ILE A 14 4.76 8.50 -2.34
CA ILE A 14 4.24 9.79 -1.83
C ILE A 14 3.64 10.64 -2.95
N GLY A 15 4.25 10.67 -4.13
CA GLY A 15 3.77 11.48 -5.26
C GLY A 15 2.49 10.97 -5.90
N THR A 16 2.41 9.68 -6.15
CA THR A 16 1.27 9.03 -6.82
C THR A 16 0.20 8.56 -5.86
N ARG A 17 0.51 8.38 -4.58
CA ARG A 17 -0.31 7.73 -3.55
C ARG A 17 -0.50 6.22 -3.81
N ARG A 18 0.22 5.66 -4.77
CA ARG A 18 0.14 4.24 -5.06
C ARG A 18 0.66 3.41 -3.90
N VAL A 19 -0.13 2.42 -3.51
CA VAL A 19 0.19 1.48 -2.43
C VAL A 19 0.68 0.16 -3.02
N HIS A 20 1.58 -0.49 -2.31
CA HIS A 20 2.12 -1.80 -2.62
C HIS A 20 2.12 -2.64 -1.36
N ILE A 21 1.35 -3.72 -1.31
CA ILE A 21 1.40 -4.71 -0.23
C ILE A 21 2.60 -5.61 -0.47
N LEU A 22 3.60 -5.49 0.38
CA LEU A 22 4.88 -6.19 0.23
C LEU A 22 4.86 -7.58 0.84
N GLY A 23 4.15 -7.76 1.97
CA GLY A 23 4.08 -9.04 2.62
C GLY A 23 3.17 -9.06 3.83
N ILE A 24 2.83 -10.28 4.26
CA ILE A 24 2.04 -10.56 5.46
C ILE A 24 2.77 -11.65 6.22
N THR A 25 2.83 -11.56 7.53
CA THR A 25 3.46 -12.58 8.38
C THR A 25 2.96 -12.51 9.82
N ALA A 26 3.00 -13.66 10.50
CA ALA A 26 2.83 -13.73 11.95
C ALA A 26 4.14 -13.43 12.71
N HIS A 27 5.27 -13.45 12.00
CA HIS A 27 6.61 -13.30 12.59
C HIS A 27 7.43 -12.26 11.84
N PRO A 28 7.19 -10.95 12.08
CA PRO A 28 7.91 -9.87 11.43
C PRO A 28 9.35 -9.79 11.94
N THR A 29 10.29 -10.39 11.21
CA THR A 29 11.72 -10.28 11.50
C THR A 29 12.39 -9.28 10.56
N GLY A 30 13.53 -8.70 10.98
CA GLY A 30 14.29 -7.80 10.12
C GLY A 30 14.75 -8.45 8.81
N ALA A 31 15.11 -9.74 8.83
CA ALA A 31 15.46 -10.50 7.63
C ALA A 31 14.27 -10.69 6.69
N TRP A 32 13.08 -10.98 7.24
CA TRP A 32 11.85 -11.05 6.46
C TRP A 32 11.51 -9.70 5.82
N THR A 33 11.55 -8.61 6.60
CA THR A 33 11.27 -7.24 6.13
C THR A 33 12.22 -6.85 4.99
N ALA A 34 13.52 -7.12 5.13
CA ALA A 34 14.51 -6.82 4.10
C ALA A 34 14.26 -7.60 2.80
N ARG A 35 13.87 -8.89 2.91
CA ARG A 35 13.51 -9.73 1.76
C ARG A 35 12.26 -9.18 1.06
N GLN A 36 11.20 -8.84 1.80
CA GLN A 36 9.98 -8.30 1.23
C GLN A 36 10.19 -6.93 0.57
N ALA A 37 11.05 -6.09 1.11
CA ALA A 37 11.35 -4.79 0.52
C ALA A 37 12.18 -4.90 -0.78
N ARG A 38 12.99 -5.96 -0.94
CA ARG A 38 13.78 -6.21 -2.16
C ARG A 38 12.91 -6.54 -3.36
N ASN A 39 11.90 -7.39 -3.19
CA ASN A 39 11.07 -7.89 -4.28
C ASN A 39 10.41 -6.77 -5.10
N PRO A 40 9.71 -5.80 -4.50
CA PRO A 40 9.08 -4.71 -5.27
C PRO A 40 10.08 -3.82 -5.99
N LEU A 41 11.28 -3.63 -5.44
CA LEU A 41 12.33 -2.85 -6.11
C LEU A 41 12.82 -3.54 -7.38
N MET A 42 12.87 -4.88 -7.37
CA MET A 42 13.16 -5.67 -8.57
C MET A 42 12.01 -5.61 -9.58
N ASP A 43 10.77 -5.67 -9.11
CA ASP A 43 9.56 -5.59 -9.95
C ASP A 43 9.34 -4.19 -10.57
N LEU A 44 9.84 -3.15 -9.91
CA LEU A 44 9.77 -1.78 -10.43
C LEU A 44 10.66 -1.59 -11.68
N GLY A 45 11.69 -2.43 -11.89
CA GLY A 45 12.57 -2.35 -13.05
C GLY A 45 13.08 -0.93 -13.28
N ALA A 46 12.94 -0.42 -14.51
CA ALA A 46 13.33 0.94 -14.88
C ALA A 46 12.63 2.07 -14.11
N ARG A 47 11.54 1.76 -13.39
CA ARG A 47 10.85 2.75 -12.52
C ARG A 47 11.53 2.91 -11.16
N ALA A 48 12.40 1.97 -10.77
CA ALA A 48 13.16 2.05 -9.51
C ALA A 48 14.00 3.32 -9.44
N ASP A 49 14.54 3.79 -10.58
CA ASP A 49 15.35 5.01 -10.69
C ASP A 49 14.61 6.30 -10.31
N ARG A 50 13.27 6.26 -10.24
CA ARG A 50 12.45 7.39 -9.78
C ARG A 50 12.41 7.54 -8.27
N PHE A 51 12.79 6.50 -7.52
CA PHE A 51 12.76 6.51 -6.07
C PHE A 51 14.14 6.87 -5.51
N ARG A 52 14.24 8.06 -4.94
CA ARG A 52 15.47 8.55 -4.30
C ARG A 52 15.53 8.25 -2.82
N PHE A 53 14.38 8.18 -2.17
CA PHE A 53 14.25 8.07 -0.73
C PHE A 53 13.21 7.03 -0.33
N LEU A 54 13.53 6.23 0.68
CA LEU A 54 12.58 5.44 1.45
C LEU A 54 12.43 6.08 2.83
N ILE A 55 11.26 6.62 3.11
CA ILE A 55 10.94 7.15 4.44
C ILE A 55 10.32 6.02 5.25
N ARG A 56 10.86 5.77 6.44
CA ARG A 56 10.35 4.77 7.37
C ARG A 56 10.30 5.31 8.80
N ASP A 57 9.48 4.71 9.62
CA ASP A 57 9.48 4.95 11.05
C ASP A 57 10.67 4.27 11.76
N ARG A 58 10.64 4.30 13.09
CA ARG A 58 11.68 3.73 13.94
C ARG A 58 11.35 2.33 14.45
N ASP A 59 10.42 1.65 13.81
CA ASP A 59 10.07 0.28 14.20
C ASP A 59 11.31 -0.63 14.14
N SER A 60 11.45 -1.47 15.15
CA SER A 60 12.58 -2.39 15.32
C SER A 60 12.69 -3.46 14.25
N THR A 61 11.60 -3.71 13.51
CA THR A 61 11.61 -4.64 12.36
C THR A 61 12.40 -4.11 11.17
N PHE A 62 12.65 -2.79 11.12
CA PHE A 62 13.50 -2.17 10.11
C PHE A 62 14.97 -2.13 10.56
N THR A 63 15.66 -3.24 10.42
CA THR A 63 17.06 -3.41 10.82
C THR A 63 18.05 -2.79 9.81
N SER A 64 19.34 -2.78 10.18
CA SER A 64 20.44 -2.40 9.28
C SER A 64 20.51 -3.24 8.00
N VAL A 65 19.98 -4.47 8.03
CA VAL A 65 19.91 -5.38 6.85
C VAL A 65 19.06 -4.75 5.74
N LEU A 66 17.98 -4.06 6.06
CA LEU A 66 17.21 -3.31 5.07
C LEU A 66 18.06 -2.24 4.38
N GLY A 67 18.90 -1.53 5.16
CA GLY A 67 19.82 -0.53 4.62
C GLY A 67 20.81 -1.12 3.61
N GLN A 68 21.38 -2.28 3.93
CA GLN A 68 22.31 -2.99 3.05
C GLN A 68 21.64 -3.45 1.75
N VAL A 69 20.41 -3.98 1.84
CA VAL A 69 19.62 -4.41 0.67
C VAL A 69 19.33 -3.23 -0.26
N LEU A 70 19.01 -2.07 0.29
CA LEU A 70 18.68 -0.87 -0.49
C LEU A 70 19.90 -0.10 -0.97
N ALA A 71 21.04 -0.22 -0.33
CA ALA A 71 22.27 0.49 -0.72
C ALA A 71 22.67 0.22 -2.18
N GLY A 72 22.43 -1.02 -2.66
CA GLY A 72 22.71 -1.40 -4.06
C GLY A 72 21.73 -0.83 -5.09
N THR A 73 20.63 -0.21 -4.66
CA THR A 73 19.58 0.32 -5.55
C THR A 73 19.61 1.84 -5.69
N GLY A 74 20.55 2.54 -5.06
CA GLY A 74 20.62 4.00 -5.06
C GLY A 74 19.56 4.70 -4.18
N VAL A 75 18.68 3.96 -3.53
CA VAL A 75 17.63 4.49 -2.65
C VAL A 75 18.20 4.78 -1.27
N ARG A 76 18.10 6.04 -0.80
CA ARG A 76 18.52 6.44 0.54
C ARG A 76 17.39 6.28 1.54
N ILE A 77 17.70 5.66 2.69
CA ILE A 77 16.74 5.53 3.79
C ILE A 77 16.75 6.80 4.64
N ILE A 78 15.57 7.36 4.86
CA ILE A 78 15.32 8.46 5.79
C ILE A 78 14.46 7.92 6.94
N GLN A 79 15.03 7.96 8.14
CA GLN A 79 14.29 7.62 9.36
C GLN A 79 13.50 8.85 9.82
N THR A 80 12.21 8.66 10.13
CA THR A 80 11.40 9.77 10.66
C THR A 80 11.97 10.28 11.97
N PRO A 81 11.99 11.62 12.21
CA PRO A 81 12.42 12.16 13.49
C PRO A 81 11.58 11.64 14.66
N VAL A 82 12.18 11.60 15.85
CA VAL A 82 11.44 11.24 17.07
C VAL A 82 10.31 12.25 17.29
N ARG A 83 9.14 11.77 17.67
CA ARG A 83 7.95 12.60 17.94
C ARG A 83 7.49 13.46 16.75
N SER A 84 7.71 12.99 15.53
CA SER A 84 7.25 13.67 14.30
C SER A 84 6.10 12.93 13.63
N PRO A 85 4.86 13.01 14.15
CA PRO A 85 3.72 12.27 13.63
C PRO A 85 3.38 12.63 12.17
N ARG A 86 3.72 13.84 11.74
CA ARG A 86 3.49 14.28 10.35
C ARG A 86 4.39 13.59 9.33
N ALA A 87 5.55 13.10 9.75
CA ALA A 87 6.53 12.52 8.84
C ALA A 87 6.06 11.20 8.20
N ASN A 88 5.15 10.47 8.86
CA ASN A 88 4.57 9.21 8.36
C ASN A 88 3.04 9.29 8.13
N SER A 89 2.50 10.49 8.12
CA SER A 89 1.04 10.73 8.13
C SER A 89 0.29 10.08 6.95
N PHE A 90 0.94 9.89 5.80
CA PHE A 90 0.32 9.25 4.65
C PHE A 90 0.14 7.75 4.87
N ALA A 91 1.16 7.07 5.38
CA ALA A 91 1.10 5.65 5.71
C ALA A 91 0.11 5.39 6.85
N GLU A 92 0.13 6.21 7.89
CA GLU A 92 -0.82 6.11 9.01
C GLU A 92 -2.27 6.33 8.55
N ARG A 93 -2.50 7.31 7.68
CA ARG A 93 -3.85 7.55 7.11
C ARG A 93 -4.33 6.36 6.29
N TYR A 94 -3.47 5.80 5.45
CA TYR A 94 -3.80 4.61 4.68
C TYR A 94 -4.13 3.42 5.60
N ALA A 95 -3.27 3.12 6.57
CA ALA A 95 -3.51 2.05 7.53
C ALA A 95 -4.83 2.24 8.31
N GLY A 96 -5.11 3.48 8.74
CA GLY A 96 -6.37 3.82 9.40
C GLY A 96 -7.60 3.65 8.49
N THR A 97 -7.48 4.00 7.22
CA THR A 97 -8.53 3.82 6.22
C THR A 97 -8.78 2.34 5.95
N LEU A 98 -7.72 1.57 5.71
CA LEU A 98 -7.79 0.13 5.49
C LEU A 98 -8.47 -0.60 6.65
N ARG A 99 -8.16 -0.21 7.88
CA ARG A 99 -8.84 -0.76 9.07
C ARG A 99 -10.32 -0.43 9.05
N ARG A 100 -10.68 0.84 9.01
CA ARG A 100 -12.08 1.28 9.11
C ARG A 100 -12.98 0.80 7.98
N GLU A 101 -12.44 0.68 6.77
CA GLU A 101 -13.26 0.34 5.60
C GLU A 101 -13.28 -1.15 5.28
N CYS A 102 -12.28 -1.90 5.75
CA CYS A 102 -12.13 -3.31 5.44
C CYS A 102 -11.95 -4.19 6.69
N LEU A 103 -10.82 -4.02 7.39
CA LEU A 103 -10.37 -5.03 8.34
C LEU A 103 -11.23 -5.12 9.60
N ASP A 104 -11.80 -4.01 10.07
CA ASP A 104 -12.66 -3.98 11.26
C ASP A 104 -14.04 -4.63 11.00
N HIS A 105 -14.38 -4.85 9.72
CA HIS A 105 -15.62 -5.49 9.29
C HIS A 105 -15.48 -6.96 8.89
N LEU A 106 -14.25 -7.49 8.92
CA LEU A 106 -13.94 -8.83 8.42
C LEU A 106 -13.31 -9.70 9.51
N LEU A 107 -13.84 -10.90 9.67
CA LEU A 107 -13.18 -11.91 10.46
C LEU A 107 -12.11 -12.61 9.61
N THR A 108 -10.87 -12.28 9.85
CA THR A 108 -9.73 -12.86 9.12
C THR A 108 -9.49 -14.31 9.56
N ARG A 109 -9.51 -15.24 8.59
CA ARG A 109 -9.31 -16.68 8.81
C ARG A 109 -7.89 -17.13 8.45
N GLY A 110 -6.88 -16.34 8.84
CA GLY A 110 -5.46 -16.63 8.58
C GLY A 110 -4.85 -15.81 7.46
N GLU A 111 -3.56 -16.08 7.19
CA GLU A 111 -2.73 -15.26 6.29
C GLU A 111 -3.26 -15.22 4.85
N GLN A 112 -3.68 -16.38 4.31
CA GLN A 112 -4.17 -16.44 2.92
C GLN A 112 -5.45 -15.61 2.73
N HIS A 113 -6.40 -15.68 3.67
CA HIS A 113 -7.62 -14.90 3.62
C HIS A 113 -7.31 -13.39 3.71
N LEU A 114 -6.42 -13.00 4.64
CA LEU A 114 -5.96 -11.62 4.75
C LEU A 114 -5.29 -11.14 3.46
N ARG A 115 -4.45 -11.96 2.84
CA ARG A 115 -3.78 -11.64 1.56
C ARG A 115 -4.78 -11.39 0.43
N GLN A 116 -5.78 -12.24 0.29
CA GLN A 116 -6.84 -12.06 -0.71
C GLN A 116 -7.63 -10.77 -0.49
N THR A 117 -8.02 -10.49 0.76
CA THR A 117 -8.71 -9.26 1.14
C THR A 117 -7.86 -8.03 0.83
N LEU A 118 -6.61 -8.00 1.27
CA LEU A 118 -5.70 -6.88 1.03
C LEU A 118 -5.40 -6.67 -0.45
N THR A 119 -5.32 -7.73 -1.24
CA THR A 119 -5.15 -7.61 -2.70
C THR A 119 -6.35 -6.91 -3.34
N GLN A 120 -7.56 -7.17 -2.88
CA GLN A 120 -8.75 -6.48 -3.37
C GLN A 120 -8.79 -5.01 -2.92
N CYS A 121 -8.46 -4.74 -1.63
CA CYS A 121 -8.36 -3.38 -1.11
C CYS A 121 -7.31 -2.55 -1.87
N ASP A 122 -6.13 -3.13 -2.13
CA ASP A 122 -5.05 -2.50 -2.88
C ASP A 122 -5.46 -2.15 -4.32
N ARG A 123 -6.14 -3.08 -5.00
CA ARG A 123 -6.69 -2.82 -6.35
C ARG A 123 -7.71 -1.69 -6.33
N HIS A 124 -8.61 -1.68 -5.34
CA HIS A 124 -9.58 -0.61 -5.18
C HIS A 124 -8.90 0.73 -4.91
N ASP A 125 -7.98 0.77 -3.96
CA ASP A 125 -7.29 2.00 -3.55
C ASP A 125 -6.48 2.60 -4.71
N ASN A 126 -5.73 1.76 -5.43
CA ASN A 126 -4.90 2.18 -6.54
C ASN A 126 -5.71 2.51 -7.81
N GLY A 127 -6.79 1.80 -8.08
CA GLY A 127 -7.53 1.90 -9.35
C GLY A 127 -8.80 2.75 -9.30
N HIS A 128 -9.39 2.93 -8.13
CA HIS A 128 -10.72 3.53 -8.00
C HIS A 128 -10.84 4.62 -6.93
N ARG A 129 -10.01 4.58 -5.86
CA ARG A 129 -10.12 5.56 -4.79
C ARG A 129 -9.68 6.95 -5.24
N PRO A 130 -10.57 7.98 -5.13
CA PRO A 130 -10.20 9.35 -5.45
C PRO A 130 -9.28 9.93 -4.37
N HIS A 131 -8.24 10.64 -4.79
CA HIS A 131 -7.33 11.34 -3.90
C HIS A 131 -7.39 12.85 -4.14
N GLN A 132 -7.67 13.62 -3.09
CA GLN A 132 -7.78 15.09 -3.17
C GLN A 132 -6.49 15.72 -3.73
N SER A 133 -5.31 15.22 -3.34
CA SER A 133 -4.02 15.73 -3.83
C SER A 133 -3.73 15.35 -5.29
N ARG A 134 -4.63 14.65 -5.96
CA ARG A 134 -4.55 14.20 -7.35
C ARG A 134 -5.80 14.61 -8.15
N ASP A 135 -6.41 15.71 -7.78
CA ASP A 135 -7.65 16.20 -8.44
C ASP A 135 -8.76 15.14 -8.48
N GLN A 136 -8.95 14.44 -7.36
CA GLN A 136 -9.92 13.34 -7.20
C GLN A 136 -9.67 12.13 -8.13
N ARG A 137 -8.44 11.97 -8.62
CA ARG A 137 -8.07 10.82 -9.47
C ARG A 137 -7.41 9.72 -8.65
N PRO A 138 -7.61 8.45 -9.03
CA PRO A 138 -6.94 7.33 -8.37
C PRO A 138 -5.44 7.28 -8.73
N PRO A 139 -4.61 6.59 -7.93
CA PRO A 139 -3.17 6.48 -8.14
C PRO A 139 -2.74 5.97 -9.52
N LEU A 140 -3.48 5.02 -10.09
CA LEU A 140 -3.16 4.43 -11.40
C LEU A 140 -3.70 5.24 -12.59
N HIS A 141 -4.45 6.32 -12.35
CA HIS A 141 -4.89 7.18 -13.44
C HIS A 141 -3.71 7.94 -14.04
N GLU A 142 -3.48 7.78 -15.33
CA GLU A 142 -2.40 8.47 -16.04
C GLU A 142 -2.77 9.93 -16.34
N PRO A 143 -1.84 10.88 -16.15
CA PRO A 143 -2.07 12.28 -16.53
C PRO A 143 -2.44 12.39 -18.00
N GLY A 144 -3.50 13.15 -18.30
CA GLY A 144 -3.94 13.37 -19.66
C GLY A 144 -4.92 12.33 -20.22
N GLN A 145 -5.16 11.23 -19.52
CA GLN A 145 -6.18 10.27 -19.92
C GLN A 145 -7.58 10.89 -19.74
N PRO A 146 -8.37 11.01 -20.80
CA PRO A 146 -9.73 11.57 -20.70
C PRO A 146 -10.63 10.64 -19.88
N ILE A 147 -11.49 11.24 -19.06
CA ILE A 147 -12.55 10.51 -18.37
C ILE A 147 -13.77 10.51 -19.29
N ASP A 148 -14.18 9.34 -19.74
CA ASP A 148 -15.45 9.21 -20.49
C ASP A 148 -16.61 9.59 -19.55
N MET A 149 -17.35 10.62 -19.93
CA MET A 149 -18.51 11.11 -19.18
C MET A 149 -19.85 10.63 -19.73
N THR A 150 -19.86 9.88 -20.84
CA THR A 150 -21.07 9.54 -21.59
C THR A 150 -21.65 8.15 -21.26
N GLY A 151 -20.79 7.20 -20.83
CA GLY A 151 -21.20 5.83 -20.57
C GLY A 151 -22.13 5.66 -19.35
N ARG A 152 -22.97 4.62 -19.36
CA ARG A 152 -23.83 4.24 -18.23
C ARG A 152 -22.96 3.90 -17.01
N ILE A 153 -23.34 4.40 -15.84
CA ILE A 153 -22.67 4.06 -14.60
C ILE A 153 -23.15 2.68 -14.12
N THR A 154 -22.20 1.75 -13.91
CA THR A 154 -22.43 0.45 -13.32
C THR A 154 -21.78 0.39 -11.94
N ARG A 155 -22.47 -0.21 -10.99
CA ARG A 155 -21.96 -0.47 -9.64
C ARG A 155 -21.47 -1.90 -9.54
N ARG A 156 -20.27 -2.09 -8.98
CA ARG A 156 -19.71 -3.39 -8.63
C ARG A 156 -19.34 -3.40 -7.16
N GLN A 157 -19.74 -4.41 -6.44
CA GLN A 157 -19.29 -4.64 -5.06
C GLN A 157 -17.99 -5.43 -5.05
N VAL A 158 -17.05 -5.02 -4.20
CA VAL A 158 -15.74 -5.64 -4.02
C VAL A 158 -15.42 -5.77 -2.53
N VAL A 159 -14.36 -6.48 -2.20
CA VAL A 159 -13.93 -6.70 -0.81
C VAL A 159 -15.08 -7.28 0.02
N GLN A 160 -15.62 -8.42 -0.43
CA GLN A 160 -16.74 -9.11 0.24
C GLN A 160 -17.95 -8.17 0.48
N ASP A 161 -18.31 -7.41 -0.54
CA ASP A 161 -19.43 -6.46 -0.57
C ASP A 161 -19.28 -5.22 0.34
N LEU A 162 -18.14 -5.02 0.98
CA LEU A 162 -17.89 -3.85 1.83
C LEU A 162 -17.70 -2.56 1.04
N ILE A 163 -17.13 -2.65 -0.18
CA ILE A 163 -16.79 -1.48 -0.99
C ILE A 163 -17.56 -1.53 -2.30
N SER A 164 -18.07 -0.36 -2.73
CA SER A 164 -18.72 -0.21 -4.03
C SER A 164 -17.80 0.55 -4.99
N GLU A 165 -17.52 -0.06 -6.13
CA GLU A 165 -16.85 0.58 -7.25
C GLU A 165 -17.88 1.01 -8.29
N TYR A 166 -17.70 2.20 -8.85
CA TYR A 166 -18.52 2.73 -9.91
C TYR A 166 -17.68 2.86 -11.18
N ARG A 167 -18.15 2.26 -12.26
CA ARG A 167 -17.50 2.30 -13.57
C ARG A 167 -18.49 2.76 -14.62
N ARG A 168 -17.99 3.45 -15.64
CA ARG A 168 -18.76 3.68 -16.84
C ARG A 168 -18.61 2.48 -17.76
N ALA A 169 -19.74 1.95 -18.23
CA ALA A 169 -19.76 0.93 -19.26
C ALA A 169 -19.42 1.63 -20.59
N GLY A 170 -18.33 1.21 -21.21
CA GLY A 170 -18.01 1.56 -22.59
C GLY A 170 -18.82 0.73 -23.56
#